data_3f96a58477ad7582127f8a7536c837f6
#
_entry.id   3f96a58477ad7582127f8a7536c837f6
#
_cell.length_a   1.000
_cell.length_b   1.000
_cell.length_c   1.000
_cell.angle_alpha   90.00
_cell.angle_beta   90.00
_cell.angle_gamma   90.00
#
_symmetry.space_group_name_H-M   'P 1'
#
loop_
_entity.id
_entity.type
_entity.pdbx_description
1 polymer ?
#
loop_
_entity_poly.entity_id
_entity_poly.type
_entity_poly.pdbx_seq_one_letter_code
_entity_poly.pdbx_strand_id
1 'polypeptide(L)'
;MLRLASLLWRLRRIIAIETDLFAIQAEILRDRRNEVAPVYDAPSDQTPALVTRDEPDRIGSSDSSLSARELTYCFLRLGNLDSGAFERLGRYNAALWKQTAQTLFLLGSTRRR
;
A
#
# COMPACT_ATOMS: atom_id res chain seq x y z
N MET A 1 11.04 -12.85 -28.19
CA MET A 1 11.68 -12.39 -26.93
C MET A 1 11.28 -10.98 -26.53
N LEU A 2 11.33 -10.00 -27.41
CA LEU A 2 10.99 -8.60 -27.08
C LEU A 2 9.56 -8.42 -26.55
N ARG A 3 8.58 -9.16 -27.06
CA ARG A 3 7.18 -9.07 -26.61
C ARG A 3 7.01 -9.50 -25.14
N LEU A 4 7.65 -10.60 -24.73
CA LEU A 4 7.60 -11.07 -23.35
C LEU A 4 8.27 -10.08 -22.39
N ALA A 5 9.44 -9.57 -22.75
CA ALA A 5 10.14 -8.56 -21.97
C ALA A 5 9.29 -7.29 -21.77
N SER A 6 8.62 -6.83 -22.84
CA SER A 6 7.70 -5.68 -22.77
C SER A 6 6.50 -5.96 -21.84
N LEU A 7 5.91 -7.16 -21.88
CA LEU A 7 4.80 -7.53 -21.00
C LEU A 7 5.24 -7.60 -19.55
N LEU A 8 6.38 -8.21 -19.26
CA LEU A 8 6.92 -8.29 -17.89
C LEU A 8 7.27 -6.91 -17.34
N TRP A 9 7.82 -6.02 -18.18
CA TRP A 9 8.09 -4.65 -17.77
C TRP A 9 6.81 -3.89 -17.41
N ARG A 10 5.74 -4.05 -18.21
CA ARG A 10 4.43 -3.45 -17.94
C ARG A 10 3.82 -3.99 -16.65
N LEU A 11 3.90 -5.30 -16.39
CA LEU A 11 3.43 -5.91 -15.16
C LEU A 11 4.16 -5.33 -13.95
N ARG A 12 5.49 -5.20 -14.02
CA ARG A 12 6.27 -4.60 -12.93
C ARG A 12 5.88 -3.15 -12.65
N ARG A 13 5.58 -2.39 -13.70
CA ARG A 13 5.11 -1.00 -13.58
C ARG A 13 3.75 -0.91 -12.89
N ILE A 14 2.84 -1.85 -13.12
CA ILE A 14 1.53 -1.88 -12.45
C ILE A 14 1.70 -2.08 -10.94
N ILE A 15 2.56 -3.00 -10.53
CA ILE A 15 2.85 -3.25 -9.11
C ILE A 15 3.39 -1.97 -8.44
N ALA A 16 4.28 -1.25 -9.12
CA ALA A 16 4.78 0.04 -8.62
C ALA A 16 3.65 1.06 -8.46
N ILE A 17 2.77 1.20 -9.46
CA ILE A 17 1.62 2.12 -9.41
C ILE A 17 0.67 1.73 -8.27
N GLU A 18 0.41 0.45 -8.07
CA GLU A 18 -0.43 -0.04 -6.97
C GLU A 18 0.18 0.32 -5.61
N THR A 19 1.48 0.11 -5.45
CA THR A 19 2.21 0.48 -4.23
C THR A 19 2.16 1.98 -3.97
N ASP A 20 2.36 2.79 -5.01
CA ASP A 20 2.30 4.25 -4.91
C ASP A 20 0.89 4.74 -4.54
N LEU A 21 -0.17 4.12 -5.09
CA LEU A 21 -1.55 4.44 -4.72
C LEU A 21 -1.82 4.20 -3.23
N PHE A 22 -1.33 3.09 -2.68
CA PHE A 22 -1.44 2.81 -1.25
C PHE A 22 -0.63 3.81 -0.41
N ALA A 23 0.58 4.16 -0.84
CA ALA A 23 1.41 5.13 -0.15
C ALA A 23 0.75 6.52 -0.09
N ILE A 24 0.20 7.00 -1.20
CA ILE A 24 -0.54 8.27 -1.28
C ILE A 24 -1.77 8.25 -0.35
N GLN A 25 -2.53 7.16 -0.33
CA GLN A 25 -3.69 7.05 0.56
C GLN A 25 -3.29 7.03 2.04
N ALA A 26 -2.18 6.39 2.37
CA ALA A 26 -1.66 6.39 3.73
C ALA A 26 -1.25 7.78 4.19
N GLU A 27 -0.59 8.54 3.30
CA GLU A 27 -0.21 9.93 3.57
C GLU A 27 -1.43 10.81 3.83
N ILE A 28 -2.45 10.74 2.97
CA ILE A 28 -3.72 11.47 3.16
C ILE A 28 -4.39 11.12 4.49
N LEU A 29 -4.35 9.85 4.91
CA LEU A 29 -4.93 9.43 6.20
C LEU A 29 -4.15 9.98 7.40
N ARG A 30 -2.83 10.06 7.30
CA ARG A 30 -1.97 10.64 8.34
C ARG A 30 -2.21 12.14 8.48
N ASP A 31 -2.29 12.85 7.37
CA ASP A 31 -2.55 14.29 7.36
C ASP A 31 -3.88 14.62 8.02
N ARG A 32 -4.94 13.89 7.68
CA ARG A 32 -6.26 14.06 8.31
C ARG A 32 -6.25 13.75 9.80
N ARG A 33 -5.46 12.77 10.24
CA ARG A 33 -5.34 12.45 11.67
C ARG A 33 -4.67 13.59 12.43
N ASN A 34 -3.69 14.23 11.81
CA ASN A 34 -2.98 15.36 12.40
C ASN A 34 -3.84 16.62 12.46
N GLU A 35 -4.72 16.84 11.47
CA GLU A 35 -5.67 17.97 11.46
C GLU A 35 -6.78 17.81 12.51
N VAL A 36 -7.18 16.59 12.84
CA VAL A 36 -8.27 16.28 13.80
C VAL A 36 -7.75 16.19 15.24
N ALA A 37 -6.46 16.28 15.50
CA ALA A 37 -5.95 16.36 16.86
C ALA A 37 -6.39 17.70 17.48
N PRO A 38 -7.43 17.72 18.36
CA PRO A 38 -7.83 18.95 19.01
C PRO A 38 -6.67 19.37 19.93
N VAL A 39 -6.26 20.61 19.79
CA VAL A 39 -5.47 21.28 20.80
C VAL A 39 -6.34 21.37 22.05
N TYR A 40 -6.35 20.32 22.86
CA TYR A 40 -6.82 20.44 24.22
C TYR A 40 -5.74 21.16 25.01
N ASP A 41 -5.91 22.47 25.15
CA ASP A 41 -5.35 23.21 26.25
C ASP A 41 -5.89 22.58 27.55
N ALA A 42 -5.13 21.66 28.10
CA ALA A 42 -5.43 21.12 29.43
C ALA A 42 -4.94 22.16 30.45
N PRO A 43 -5.83 22.69 31.29
CA PRO A 43 -5.37 23.48 32.43
C PRO A 43 -4.55 22.59 33.35
N SER A 44 -3.35 23.05 33.62
CA SER A 44 -2.42 22.50 34.61
C SER A 44 -3.13 22.36 35.96
N ASP A 45 -3.39 21.16 36.43
CA ASP A 45 -3.55 20.91 37.82
C ASP A 45 -2.59 19.79 38.27
N GLN A 46 -1.75 20.18 39.21
CA GLN A 46 -0.64 19.44 39.74
C GLN A 46 -1.16 18.40 40.70
N THR A 47 -0.81 17.13 40.53
CA THR A 47 -0.60 16.23 41.65
C THR A 47 0.53 15.25 41.36
N PRO A 48 1.52 15.16 42.23
CA PRO A 48 2.64 14.26 42.07
C PRO A 48 2.26 12.90 42.68
N ALA A 49 2.26 11.87 41.89
CA ALA A 49 2.27 10.52 42.42
C ALA A 49 3.36 9.71 41.74
N LEU A 50 4.38 9.48 42.56
CA LEU A 50 5.43 8.50 42.44
C LEU A 50 4.86 7.12 42.09
N VAL A 51 5.18 6.57 40.94
CA VAL A 51 5.35 5.13 40.78
C VAL A 51 6.41 4.84 39.76
N THR A 52 7.55 4.45 40.24
CA THR A 52 8.58 3.66 39.56
C THR A 52 7.97 2.39 39.00
N ARG A 53 8.08 2.19 37.70
CA ARG A 53 8.11 0.85 37.16
C ARG A 53 8.92 0.84 35.86
N ASP A 54 10.03 0.13 35.93
CA ASP A 54 10.85 -0.34 34.85
C ASP A 54 9.97 -0.92 33.74
N GLU A 55 10.07 -0.33 32.57
CA GLU A 55 9.75 -1.01 31.34
C GLU A 55 10.96 -0.90 30.42
N PRO A 56 11.52 -2.06 30.03
CA PRO A 56 12.66 -2.07 29.14
C PRO A 56 12.25 -1.75 27.71
N ASP A 57 13.04 -0.87 27.10
CA ASP A 57 13.32 -0.80 25.67
C ASP A 57 12.20 -1.18 24.68
N ARG A 58 11.32 -0.25 24.40
CA ARG A 58 10.77 -0.16 23.04
C ARG A 58 11.64 0.79 22.24
N ILE A 59 12.71 0.23 21.71
CA ILE A 59 13.44 0.77 20.58
C ILE A 59 12.39 1.10 19.51
N GLY A 60 12.16 2.40 19.30
CA GLY A 60 11.27 2.88 18.29
C GLY A 60 11.75 2.49 16.90
N SER A 61 11.31 1.37 16.43
CA SER A 61 11.21 1.13 15.01
C SER A 61 10.08 2.01 14.48
N SER A 62 10.41 3.24 14.14
CA SER A 62 9.63 4.06 13.21
C SER A 62 9.76 3.42 11.83
N ASP A 63 9.44 2.16 11.76
CA ASP A 63 9.39 1.46 10.51
C ASP A 63 8.10 1.88 9.81
N SER A 64 8.25 2.48 8.67
CA SER A 64 7.23 3.01 7.77
C SER A 64 6.33 1.91 7.20
N SER A 65 6.26 0.77 7.82
CA SER A 65 5.31 -0.27 7.47
C SER A 65 3.91 0.18 7.91
N LEU A 66 3.04 0.37 6.93
CA LEU A 66 1.62 0.56 7.17
C LEU A 66 1.13 -0.57 8.07
N SER A 67 0.50 -0.25 9.19
CA SER A 67 -0.13 -1.29 9.99
C SER A 67 -1.18 -2.02 9.13
N ALA A 68 -1.40 -3.30 9.39
CA ALA A 68 -2.38 -4.09 8.62
C ALA A 68 -3.76 -3.41 8.58
N ARG A 69 -4.12 -2.69 9.62
CA ARG A 69 -5.37 -1.94 9.71
C ARG A 69 -5.38 -0.72 8.80
N GLU A 70 -4.29 0.03 8.74
CA GLU A 70 -4.15 1.18 7.83
C GLU A 70 -4.18 0.73 6.37
N LEU A 71 -3.54 -0.39 6.06
CA LEU A 71 -3.58 -1.00 4.74
C LEU A 71 -5.03 -1.36 4.33
N THR A 72 -5.80 -1.94 5.25
CA THR A 72 -7.21 -2.28 5.01
C THR A 72 -8.05 -1.03 4.73
N TYR A 73 -7.86 0.04 5.50
CA TYR A 73 -8.54 1.32 5.24
C TYR A 73 -8.16 1.93 3.89
N CYS A 74 -6.89 1.90 3.54
CA CYS A 74 -6.43 2.35 2.23
C CYS A 74 -7.08 1.56 1.10
N PHE A 75 -7.16 0.25 1.23
CA PHE A 75 -7.79 -0.63 0.25
C PHE A 75 -9.28 -0.32 0.06
N LEU A 76 -10.03 -0.23 1.17
CA LEU A 76 -11.46 0.10 1.12
C LEU A 76 -11.70 1.47 0.48
N ARG A 77 -10.87 2.44 0.79
CA ARG A 77 -10.98 3.78 0.22
C ARG A 77 -10.67 3.81 -1.27
N LEU A 78 -9.63 3.10 -1.71
CA LEU A 78 -9.28 2.98 -3.13
C LEU A 78 -10.37 2.26 -3.92
N GLY A 79 -11.02 1.25 -3.32
CA GLY A 79 -12.15 0.54 -3.92
C GLY A 79 -13.39 1.40 -4.09
N ASN A 80 -13.59 2.37 -3.19
CA ASN A 80 -14.76 3.25 -3.19
C ASN A 80 -14.53 4.60 -3.90
N LEU A 81 -13.39 4.78 -4.58
CA LEU A 81 -13.17 5.99 -5.39
C LEU A 81 -14.08 6.00 -6.61
N ASP A 82 -14.85 7.08 -6.78
CA ASP A 82 -15.77 7.28 -7.91
C ASP A 82 -15.09 7.18 -9.28
N SER A 83 -13.79 7.47 -9.33
CA SER A 83 -13.00 7.35 -10.55
C SER A 83 -12.80 5.90 -11.03
N GLY A 84 -13.01 4.90 -10.17
CA GLY A 84 -12.76 3.49 -10.47
C GLY A 84 -11.31 3.18 -10.89
N ALA A 85 -10.36 4.01 -10.47
CA ALA A 85 -8.96 3.90 -10.90
C ALA A 85 -8.35 2.56 -10.51
N PHE A 86 -8.63 2.10 -9.30
CA PHE A 86 -8.13 0.82 -8.79
C PHE A 86 -8.73 -0.37 -9.54
N GLU A 87 -10.01 -0.32 -9.86
CA GLU A 87 -10.68 -1.36 -10.65
C GLU A 87 -10.15 -1.42 -12.10
N ARG A 88 -9.91 -0.26 -12.72
CA ARG A 88 -9.28 -0.19 -14.05
C ARG A 88 -7.87 -0.76 -14.04
N LEU A 89 -7.10 -0.47 -13.01
CA LEU A 89 -5.76 -1.03 -12.83
C LEU A 89 -5.81 -2.55 -12.71
N GLY A 90 -6.75 -3.09 -11.92
CA GLY A 90 -6.96 -4.53 -11.76
C GLY A 90 -7.34 -5.22 -13.07
N ARG A 91 -8.25 -4.65 -13.86
CA ARG A 91 -8.62 -5.18 -15.19
C ARG A 91 -7.43 -5.16 -16.16
N TYR A 92 -6.66 -4.10 -16.16
CA TYR A 92 -5.46 -3.99 -16.99
C TYR A 92 -4.39 -5.01 -16.59
N ASN A 93 -4.18 -5.20 -15.29
CA ASN A 93 -3.28 -6.21 -14.74
C ASN A 93 -3.70 -7.63 -15.19
N ALA A 94 -4.98 -7.98 -15.05
CA ALA A 94 -5.51 -9.28 -15.47
C ALA A 94 -5.32 -9.54 -16.98
N ALA A 95 -5.53 -8.51 -17.81
CA ALA A 95 -5.32 -8.61 -19.25
C ALA A 95 -3.84 -8.85 -19.60
N LEU A 96 -2.91 -8.18 -18.93
CA LEU A 96 -1.47 -8.38 -19.14
C LEU A 96 -1.01 -9.77 -18.67
N TRP A 97 -1.53 -10.26 -17.55
CA TRP A 97 -1.24 -11.61 -17.08
C TRP A 97 -1.70 -12.67 -18.08
N LYS A 98 -2.90 -12.51 -18.63
CA LYS A 98 -3.42 -13.41 -19.68
C LYS A 98 -2.51 -13.43 -20.91
N GLN A 99 -2.07 -12.25 -21.39
CA GLN A 99 -1.18 -12.14 -22.54
C GLN A 99 0.20 -12.75 -22.24
N THR A 100 0.73 -12.54 -21.05
CA THR A 100 2.00 -13.11 -20.60
C THR A 100 1.94 -14.63 -20.56
N ALA A 101 0.90 -15.18 -19.97
CA ALA A 101 0.68 -16.64 -19.91
C ALA A 101 0.59 -17.26 -21.31
N GLN A 102 -0.18 -16.65 -22.22
CA GLN A 102 -0.27 -17.10 -23.62
C GLN A 102 1.08 -17.08 -24.32
N THR A 103 1.86 -16.01 -24.12
CA THR A 103 3.19 -15.87 -24.74
C THR A 103 4.16 -16.93 -24.22
N LEU A 104 4.15 -17.19 -22.90
CA LEU A 104 4.96 -18.24 -22.28
C LEU A 104 4.56 -19.63 -22.75
N PHE A 105 3.25 -19.90 -22.89
CA PHE A 105 2.76 -21.18 -23.41
C PHE A 105 3.24 -21.44 -24.83
N LEU A 106 3.14 -20.43 -25.73
CA LEU A 106 3.63 -20.52 -27.10
C LEU A 106 5.14 -20.76 -27.17
N LEU A 107 5.92 -20.05 -26.34
CA LEU A 107 7.38 -20.25 -26.28
C LEU A 107 7.74 -21.65 -25.76
N GLY A 108 7.01 -22.15 -24.77
CA GLY A 108 7.20 -23.50 -24.23
C GLY A 108 6.85 -24.61 -25.23
N SER A 109 5.81 -24.40 -26.05
CA SER A 109 5.41 -25.37 -27.07
C SER A 109 6.40 -25.41 -28.25
N THR A 110 6.99 -24.26 -28.62
CA THR A 110 7.99 -24.19 -29.71
C THR A 110 9.31 -24.86 -29.32
N ARG A 111 9.65 -24.87 -28.04
CA ARG A 111 10.90 -25.49 -27.54
C ARG A 111 10.84 -27.02 -27.48
N ARG A 112 9.64 -27.60 -27.49
CA ARG A 112 9.44 -29.05 -27.41
C ARG A 112 9.44 -29.75 -28.78
N ARG A 113 9.55 -29.00 -29.85
CA ARG A 113 9.72 -29.52 -31.22
C ARG A 113 11.20 -29.49 -31.63
#